data_ffc3d6b9ed6183c4ec0ae753fd4fde95
#
_entry.id   ffc3d6b9ed6183c4ec0ae753fd4fde95
#
_cell.length_a   1.000
_cell.length_b   1.000
_cell.length_c   1.000
_cell.angle_alpha   90.00
_cell.angle_beta   90.00
_cell.angle_gamma   90.00
#
_symmetry.space_group_name_H-M   'P 1'
#
loop_
_entity.id
_entity.type
_entity.pdbx_description
1 polymer ?
#
loop_
_entity_poly.entity_id
_entity_poly.type
_entity_poly.pdbx_seq_one_letter_code
_entity_poly.pdbx_strand_id
1 'polypeptide(L)' 'MREPWAHESLKEGNVYVKAKDAYPWMSYKMAMIMSIEYDAMGPTYIVYCICTDGTTEINEWTRNDFTWMDRLSEAG' A
#
# COMPACT_ATOMS: atom_id res chain seq x y z
N MET A 1 7.30 9.62 13.93
CA MET A 1 6.77 8.27 13.61
C MET A 1 5.58 8.39 12.67
N ARG A 2 5.57 7.56 11.63
CA ARG A 2 4.42 7.53 10.72
C ARG A 2 3.26 6.76 11.33
N GLU A 3 2.06 7.16 11.01
CA GLU A 3 0.86 6.53 11.52
C GLU A 3 0.07 5.93 10.36
N PRO A 4 -0.43 4.67 10.51
CA PRO A 4 -1.16 4.02 9.43
C PRO A 4 -2.38 4.80 8.94
N TRP A 5 -3.05 5.48 9.84
CA TRP A 5 -4.25 6.25 9.47
C TRP A 5 -3.94 7.54 8.70
N ALA A 6 -2.67 7.85 8.47
CA ALA A 6 -2.31 8.94 7.58
C ALA A 6 -2.79 8.69 6.15
N HIS A 7 -3.07 7.43 5.80
CA HIS A 7 -3.64 7.05 4.53
C HIS A 7 -5.15 6.88 4.66
N GLU A 8 -5.83 7.93 5.09
CA GLU A 8 -7.27 7.87 5.35
C GLU A 8 -8.11 7.64 4.10
N SER A 9 -7.55 7.92 2.93
CA SER A 9 -8.25 7.79 1.65
C SER A 9 -7.82 6.56 0.88
N LEU A 10 -7.60 5.44 1.56
CA LEU A 10 -7.27 4.18 0.90
C LEU A 10 -8.47 3.71 0.08
N LYS A 11 -8.34 3.72 -1.25
CA LYS A 11 -9.42 3.29 -2.15
C LYS A 11 -8.86 2.64 -3.41
N GLU A 12 -9.73 1.90 -4.10
CA GLU A 12 -9.35 1.21 -5.32
C GLU A 12 -8.75 2.16 -6.34
N GLY A 13 -7.67 1.72 -6.98
CA GLY A 13 -6.97 2.48 -7.99
C GLY A 13 -5.89 3.41 -7.45
N ASN A 14 -5.86 3.65 -6.14
CA ASN A 14 -4.80 4.48 -5.57
C ASN A 14 -3.45 3.80 -5.75
N VAL A 15 -2.43 4.60 -6.04
CA VAL A 15 -1.06 4.13 -6.22
C VAL A 15 -0.18 4.74 -5.15
N TYR A 16 0.66 3.91 -4.54
CA TYR A 16 1.57 4.30 -3.47
C TYR A 16 2.99 3.94 -3.84
N VAL A 17 3.94 4.75 -3.40
CA VAL A 17 5.37 4.49 -3.60
C VAL A 17 6.06 4.44 -2.26
N LYS A 18 7.21 3.76 -2.21
CA LYS A 18 8.03 3.68 -1.02
C LYS A 18 8.37 5.08 -0.53
N ALA A 19 8.12 5.35 0.74
CA ALA A 19 8.43 6.65 1.34
C ALA A 19 9.93 6.85 1.43
N LYS A 20 10.37 8.12 1.39
CA LYS A 20 11.79 8.45 1.49
C LYS A 20 12.38 8.06 2.85
N ASP A 21 11.55 8.08 3.89
CA ASP A 21 11.96 7.73 5.25
C ASP A 21 11.69 6.27 5.62
N ALA A 22 11.31 5.44 4.63
CA ALA A 22 11.14 4.01 4.87
C ALA A 22 12.50 3.35 5.08
N TYR A 23 12.49 2.24 5.85
CA TYR A 23 13.74 1.52 6.10
C TYR A 23 14.33 0.98 4.78
N PRO A 24 15.68 0.95 4.66
CA PRO A 24 16.33 0.61 3.38
C PRO A 24 16.02 -0.78 2.84
N TRP A 25 15.72 -1.74 3.73
CA TRP A 25 15.46 -3.13 3.33
C TRP A 25 14.02 -3.41 2.96
N MET A 26 13.17 -2.38 2.87
CA MET A 26 11.79 -2.58 2.46
C MET A 26 11.74 -3.14 1.04
N SER A 27 11.02 -4.27 0.88
CA SER A 27 11.01 -5.01 -0.38
C SER A 27 10.17 -4.35 -1.48
N TYR A 28 9.19 -3.53 -1.12
CA TYR A 28 8.25 -2.97 -2.08
C TYR A 28 8.59 -1.54 -2.42
N LYS A 29 8.63 -1.21 -3.72
CA LYS A 29 8.82 0.17 -4.13
C LYS A 29 7.54 0.84 -4.58
N MET A 30 6.52 0.07 -4.95
CA MET A 30 5.25 0.61 -5.41
C MET A 30 4.12 -0.40 -5.14
N ALA A 31 2.93 0.10 -4.87
CA ALA A 31 1.75 -0.73 -4.69
C ALA A 31 0.51 -0.01 -5.20
N MET A 32 -0.38 -0.73 -5.85
CA MET A 32 -1.67 -0.20 -6.30
C MET A 32 -2.78 -1.03 -5.68
N ILE A 33 -3.78 -0.36 -5.12
CA ILE A 33 -4.94 -1.04 -4.56
C ILE A 33 -5.84 -1.50 -5.70
N MET A 34 -5.96 -2.81 -5.87
CA MET A 34 -6.79 -3.40 -6.92
C MET A 34 -8.25 -3.51 -6.48
N SER A 35 -8.46 -3.91 -5.22
CA SER A 35 -9.80 -4.04 -4.66
C SER A 35 -9.72 -3.99 -3.14
N ILE A 36 -10.87 -3.79 -2.51
CA ILE A 36 -10.98 -3.77 -1.05
C ILE A 36 -12.06 -4.77 -0.67
N GLU A 37 -11.70 -5.72 0.21
CA GLU A 37 -12.63 -6.71 0.72
C GLU A 37 -12.89 -6.42 2.19
N TYR A 38 -14.12 -6.63 2.62
CA TYR A 38 -14.53 -6.36 3.99
C TYR A 38 -14.98 -7.66 4.66
N ASP A 39 -14.51 -7.87 5.87
CA ASP A 39 -14.94 -9.00 6.70
C ASP A 39 -15.12 -8.53 8.15
N ALA A 40 -15.30 -9.47 9.07
CA ALA A 40 -15.54 -9.14 10.48
C ALA A 40 -14.35 -8.41 11.12
N MET A 41 -13.16 -8.56 10.55
CA MET A 41 -11.94 -7.92 11.07
C MET A 41 -11.69 -6.54 10.45
N GLY A 42 -12.50 -6.14 9.46
CA GLY A 42 -12.37 -4.87 8.78
C GLY A 42 -11.90 -5.03 7.34
N PRO A 43 -11.40 -3.95 6.72
CA PRO A 43 -10.99 -3.99 5.32
C PRO A 43 -9.67 -4.72 5.11
N THR A 44 -9.60 -5.48 4.03
CA THR A 44 -8.37 -6.07 3.51
C THR A 44 -8.16 -5.52 2.11
N TYR A 45 -6.98 -5.02 1.85
CA TYR A 45 -6.64 -4.37 0.58
C TYR A 45 -5.89 -5.36 -0.30
N ILE A 46 -6.43 -5.65 -1.47
CA ILE A 46 -5.77 -6.49 -2.45
C ILE A 46 -4.90 -5.57 -3.29
N VAL A 47 -3.58 -5.75 -3.21
CA VAL A 47 -2.64 -4.83 -3.83
C VAL A 47 -1.75 -5.52 -4.85
N TYR A 48 -1.49 -4.81 -5.94
CA TYR A 48 -0.50 -5.21 -6.95
C TYR A 48 0.79 -4.47 -6.60
N CYS A 49 1.82 -5.24 -6.28
CA CYS A 49 3.08 -4.69 -5.78
C CYS A 49 4.19 -4.84 -6.79
N ILE A 50 5.02 -3.82 -6.90
CA ILE A 50 6.29 -3.88 -7.63
C ILE A 50 7.38 -3.85 -6.58
N CYS A 51 8.21 -4.89 -6.58
CA CYS A 51 9.29 -5.04 -5.60
C CYS A 51 10.55 -4.27 -6.03
N THR A 52 11.43 -4.03 -5.09
CA THR A 52 12.67 -3.29 -5.36
C THR A 52 13.59 -3.99 -6.36
N ASP A 53 13.47 -5.31 -6.48
CA ASP A 53 14.23 -6.08 -7.47
C ASP A 53 13.56 -6.16 -8.85
N GLY A 54 12.44 -5.47 -9.02
CA GLY A 54 11.72 -5.45 -10.29
C GLY A 54 10.67 -6.52 -10.46
N THR A 55 10.57 -7.47 -9.51
CA THR A 55 9.52 -8.48 -9.57
C THR A 55 8.18 -7.90 -9.14
N THR A 56 7.10 -8.58 -9.48
CA THR A 56 5.75 -8.16 -9.12
C THR A 56 5.05 -9.26 -8.37
N GLU A 57 4.11 -8.87 -7.51
CA GLU A 57 3.29 -9.84 -6.79
C GLU A 57 1.97 -9.22 -6.36
N ILE A 58 0.99 -10.05 -6.06
CA ILE A 58 -0.30 -9.61 -5.53
C ILE A 58 -0.37 -10.04 -4.07
N ASN A 59 -0.67 -9.11 -3.19
CA ASN A 59 -0.70 -9.34 -1.76
C ASN A 59 -2.00 -8.85 -1.15
N GLU A 60 -2.29 -9.36 0.05
CA GLU A 60 -3.38 -8.86 0.89
C GLU A 60 -2.76 -8.02 1.99
N TRP A 61 -3.08 -6.74 1.99
CA TRP A 61 -2.53 -5.79 2.95
C TRP A 61 -3.61 -5.27 3.88
N THR A 62 -3.18 -4.91 5.09
CA THR A 62 -4.00 -4.12 6.01
C THR A 62 -3.55 -2.67 5.91
N ARG A 63 -4.27 -1.77 6.60
CA ARG A 63 -3.89 -0.36 6.65
C ARG A 63 -2.45 -0.17 7.14
N ASN A 64 -2.00 -1.00 8.08
CA ASN A 64 -0.66 -0.89 8.63
C ASN A 64 0.44 -1.10 7.60
N ASP A 65 0.18 -1.90 6.57
CA ASP A 65 1.18 -2.18 5.54
C ASP A 65 1.50 -0.95 4.68
N PHE A 66 0.63 0.07 4.71
CA PHE A 66 0.86 1.31 3.98
C PHE A 66 1.65 2.35 4.78
N THR A 67 2.05 2.03 6.01
CA THR A 67 2.73 2.99 6.90
C THR A 67 3.95 3.64 6.26
N TRP A 68 4.73 2.87 5.48
CA TRP A 68 5.96 3.35 4.86
C TRP A 68 5.80 3.65 3.38
N MET A 69 4.56 3.91 2.95
CA MET A 69 4.26 4.25 1.57
C MET A 69 3.66 5.65 1.51
N ASP A 70 4.01 6.40 0.47
CA ASP A 70 3.42 7.70 0.19
C ASP A 70 2.49 7.57 -1.01
N ARG A 71 1.39 8.29 -0.99
CA ARG A 71 0.44 8.25 -2.09
C ARG A 71 1.03 8.97 -3.31
N LEU A 72 1.11 8.26 -4.43
CA LEU A 72 1.59 8.83 -5.69
C LEU A 72 0.44 9.41 -6.49
N SER A 73 -0.66 8.68 -6.59
CA SER A 73 -1.83 9.16 -7.31
C SER A 73 -3.09 8.66 -6.64
N GLU A 74 -4.17 9.39 -6.82
CA GLU A 74 -5.46 9.07 -6.24
C GLU A 74 -6.47 8.81 -7.35
N ALA A 75 -7.22 7.69 -7.21
CA ALA A 75 -8.26 7.34 -8.15
C ALA A 75 -9.45 8.28 -8.00
N GLY A 76 -9.97 8.70 -9.09
CA GLY A 76 -11.21 9.42 -9.13
C GLY A 76 -11.26 10.80 -9.16
#